data_994c28b6c751b46304f9670a7756f891
#
_entry.id   994c28b6c751b46304f9670a7756f891
#
_cell.length_a   1.000
_cell.length_b   1.000
_cell.length_c   1.000
_cell.angle_alpha   90.00
_cell.angle_beta   90.00
_cell.angle_gamma   90.00
#
_symmetry.space_group_name_H-M   'P 1'
#
loop_
_entity.id
_entity.type
_entity.pdbx_description
1 polymer ?
#
loop_
_entity_poly.entity_id
_entity_poly.type
_entity_poly.pdbx_seq_one_letter_code
_entity_poly.pdbx_strand_id
1 'polypeptide(L)'
;VEERIDFDPYTILGQKTKGGKITEKDCLVMQEIWKGPHTTGNDFLWYSFLPGGTFWNKIIPIGSFYYPLIGKRPKCFSLVEQYVHLAFEDPKKDLLHLKIRDFEKVFDTCIRKLGWLSCDHADLRPFANAGGKLIIDHGLDDPLIPVEGTIDYYHHMREIHGGQNFIDRFCRLYIN
;
A
#
# COMPACT_ATOMS: atom_id res chain seq x y z
N VAL A 1 9.06 -11.23 9.54
CA VAL A 1 9.47 -11.38 8.12
C VAL A 1 10.66 -10.48 7.93
N GLU A 2 11.89 -11.02 8.02
CA GLU A 2 13.14 -10.23 7.96
C GLU A 2 13.73 -10.15 6.55
N GLU A 3 13.27 -10.95 5.60
CA GLU A 3 13.80 -10.93 4.23
C GLU A 3 12.77 -10.37 3.26
N ARG A 4 12.95 -9.11 2.91
CA ARG A 4 12.29 -8.52 1.76
C ARG A 4 12.80 -9.23 0.51
N ILE A 5 11.91 -9.75 -0.34
CA ILE A 5 12.31 -10.30 -1.63
C ILE A 5 12.86 -9.14 -2.47
N ASP A 6 14.17 -9.10 -2.60
CA ASP A 6 14.85 -8.12 -3.45
C ASP A 6 14.93 -8.69 -4.88
N PHE A 7 14.08 -8.19 -5.75
CA PHE A 7 14.05 -8.60 -7.16
C PHE A 7 14.33 -7.40 -8.06
N ASP A 8 15.43 -7.49 -8.81
CA ASP A 8 15.75 -6.48 -9.82
C ASP A 8 15.04 -6.81 -11.15
N PRO A 9 14.05 -6.00 -11.60
CA PRO A 9 13.33 -6.24 -12.84
C PRO A 9 14.24 -6.19 -14.09
N TYR A 10 15.42 -5.59 -14.02
CA TYR A 10 16.36 -5.57 -15.14
C TYR A 10 16.98 -6.93 -15.42
N THR A 11 16.92 -7.88 -14.49
CA THR A 11 17.37 -9.27 -14.71
C THR A 11 16.55 -10.00 -15.77
N ILE A 12 15.33 -9.53 -16.03
CA ILE A 12 14.41 -10.09 -17.03
C ILE A 12 14.20 -9.17 -18.25
N LEU A 13 14.99 -8.10 -18.37
CA LEU A 13 14.93 -7.17 -19.51
C LEU A 13 15.09 -7.92 -20.83
N GLY A 14 14.22 -7.65 -21.80
CA GLY A 14 14.24 -8.28 -23.11
C GLY A 14 13.61 -9.68 -23.18
N GLN A 15 13.23 -10.29 -22.08
CA GLN A 15 12.53 -11.57 -22.08
C GLN A 15 11.17 -11.46 -22.76
N LYS A 16 10.79 -12.51 -23.48
CA LYS A 16 9.50 -12.60 -24.17
C LYS A 16 8.40 -13.02 -23.20
N THR A 17 7.30 -12.30 -23.21
CA THR A 17 6.07 -12.62 -22.49
C THR A 17 4.89 -12.73 -23.46
N LYS A 18 3.72 -13.11 -22.95
CA LYS A 18 2.47 -13.08 -23.75
C LYS A 18 2.10 -11.66 -24.22
N GLY A 19 2.52 -10.62 -23.49
CA GLY A 19 2.25 -9.23 -23.80
C GLY A 19 3.32 -8.56 -24.70
N GLY A 20 4.41 -9.25 -25.01
CA GLY A 20 5.54 -8.71 -25.77
C GLY A 20 6.88 -8.93 -25.07
N LYS A 21 7.90 -8.18 -25.47
CA LYS A 21 9.19 -8.16 -24.78
C LYS A 21 9.15 -7.18 -23.62
N ILE A 22 9.74 -7.56 -22.49
CA ILE A 22 9.96 -6.65 -21.37
C ILE A 22 10.94 -5.56 -21.81
N THR A 23 10.50 -4.32 -21.67
CA THR A 23 11.25 -3.12 -22.04
C THR A 23 11.89 -2.47 -20.80
N GLU A 24 12.85 -1.58 -21.02
CA GLU A 24 13.42 -0.75 -19.95
C GLU A 24 12.34 0.07 -19.22
N LYS A 25 11.35 0.57 -19.97
CA LYS A 25 10.22 1.29 -19.39
C LYS A 25 9.39 0.42 -18.45
N ASP A 26 9.19 -0.86 -18.77
CA ASP A 26 8.49 -1.79 -17.90
C ASP A 26 9.28 -2.01 -16.59
N CYS A 27 10.60 -2.15 -16.69
CA CYS A 27 11.47 -2.28 -15.52
C CYS A 27 11.39 -1.04 -14.61
N LEU A 28 11.50 0.16 -15.18
CA LEU A 28 11.37 1.42 -14.44
C LEU A 28 10.01 1.55 -13.74
N VAL A 29 8.93 1.22 -14.43
CA VAL A 29 7.58 1.27 -13.85
C VAL A 29 7.46 0.31 -12.66
N MET A 30 8.01 -0.90 -12.79
CA MET A 30 7.98 -1.87 -11.70
C MET A 30 8.82 -1.44 -10.51
N GLN A 31 10.00 -0.86 -10.74
CA GLN A 31 10.80 -0.29 -9.65
C GLN A 31 10.06 0.81 -8.89
N GLU A 32 9.38 1.73 -9.59
CA GLU A 32 8.59 2.79 -8.96
C GLU A 32 7.39 2.22 -8.16
N ILE A 33 6.72 1.18 -8.67
CA ILE A 33 5.64 0.51 -7.95
C ILE A 33 6.16 -0.12 -6.65
N TRP A 34 7.28 -0.85 -6.71
CA TRP A 34 7.88 -1.51 -5.55
C TRP A 34 8.57 -0.56 -4.56
N LYS A 35 8.93 0.64 -5.02
CA LYS A 35 9.41 1.71 -4.15
C LYS A 35 8.29 2.30 -3.29
N GLY A 36 7.07 2.28 -3.80
CA GLY A 36 5.90 2.85 -3.16
C GLY A 36 5.80 4.37 -3.31
N PRO A 37 4.72 4.97 -2.80
CA PRO A 37 4.52 6.42 -2.83
C PRO A 37 5.61 7.17 -2.04
N HIS A 38 6.20 8.17 -2.67
CA HIS A 38 7.25 9.01 -2.08
C HIS A 38 7.14 10.45 -2.57
N THR A 39 7.78 11.36 -1.84
CA THR A 39 7.86 12.78 -2.23
C THR A 39 8.75 12.97 -3.46
N THR A 40 8.74 14.16 -4.05
CA THR A 40 9.70 14.52 -5.10
C THR A 40 11.15 14.54 -4.60
N GLY A 41 11.35 14.68 -3.27
CA GLY A 41 12.64 14.55 -2.59
C GLY A 41 13.02 13.12 -2.24
N ASN A 42 12.19 12.14 -2.60
CA ASN A 42 12.36 10.71 -2.31
C ASN A 42 12.12 10.29 -0.84
N ASP A 43 11.41 11.13 -0.08
CA ASP A 43 11.00 10.76 1.28
C ASP A 43 9.79 9.83 1.24
N PHE A 44 9.70 8.94 2.19
CA PHE A 44 8.61 7.99 2.34
C PHE A 44 7.26 8.71 2.53
N LEU A 45 6.24 8.26 1.81
CA LEU A 45 4.84 8.68 2.02
C LEU A 45 3.96 7.50 2.45
N TRP A 46 4.14 6.34 1.84
CA TRP A 46 3.37 5.14 2.14
C TRP A 46 4.09 3.86 1.70
N TYR A 47 3.63 2.74 2.20
CA TYR A 47 4.16 1.41 1.94
C TYR A 47 3.96 0.98 0.49
N SER A 48 4.84 0.12 0.02
CA SER A 48 4.81 -0.47 -1.33
C SER A 48 4.22 -1.87 -1.32
N PHE A 49 3.89 -2.36 -2.50
CA PHE A 49 3.63 -3.79 -2.71
C PHE A 49 4.94 -4.56 -2.82
N LEU A 50 4.94 -5.82 -2.35
CA LEU A 50 6.13 -6.66 -2.43
C LEU A 50 6.41 -7.13 -3.87
N PRO A 51 7.69 -7.27 -4.27
CA PRO A 51 8.06 -7.98 -5.49
C PRO A 51 7.53 -9.41 -5.47
N GLY A 52 6.94 -9.84 -6.58
CA GLY A 52 6.31 -11.16 -6.67
C GLY A 52 4.83 -11.20 -6.27
N GLY A 53 4.33 -10.13 -5.68
CA GLY A 53 2.93 -9.99 -5.35
C GLY A 53 2.01 -10.01 -6.58
N THR A 54 0.82 -10.54 -6.41
CA THR A 54 -0.17 -10.66 -7.48
C THR A 54 -0.96 -9.37 -7.63
N PHE A 55 -0.53 -8.46 -8.50
CA PHE A 55 -1.34 -7.28 -8.89
C PHE A 55 -2.62 -7.65 -9.67
N TRP A 56 -2.83 -8.92 -9.89
CA TRP A 56 -3.92 -9.44 -10.70
C TRP A 56 -4.88 -10.28 -9.88
N ASN A 57 -5.97 -9.69 -9.46
CA ASN A 57 -7.07 -10.45 -8.87
C ASN A 57 -8.20 -10.59 -9.91
N LYS A 58 -8.60 -11.84 -10.23
CA LYS A 58 -9.71 -12.12 -11.15
C LYS A 58 -11.05 -11.57 -10.63
N ILE A 59 -11.15 -11.33 -9.33
CA ILE A 59 -12.39 -10.91 -8.66
C ILE A 59 -12.48 -9.38 -8.56
N ILE A 60 -11.35 -8.70 -8.36
CA ILE A 60 -11.28 -7.24 -8.30
C ILE A 60 -10.28 -6.79 -9.36
N PRO A 61 -10.73 -6.43 -10.56
CA PRO A 61 -9.84 -5.82 -11.54
C PRO A 61 -9.37 -4.49 -10.96
N ILE A 62 -8.12 -4.45 -10.51
CA ILE A 62 -7.47 -3.22 -10.06
C ILE A 62 -7.38 -2.32 -11.29
N GLY A 63 -8.27 -1.35 -11.30
CA GLY A 63 -8.79 -0.63 -12.46
C GLY A 63 -7.79 -0.21 -13.52
N SER A 64 -6.66 0.39 -13.16
CA SER A 64 -5.74 0.98 -14.14
C SER A 64 -5.00 -0.05 -15.02
N PHE A 65 -4.79 -1.28 -14.55
CA PHE A 65 -4.10 -2.32 -15.33
C PHE A 65 -5.04 -3.16 -16.21
N TYR A 66 -6.26 -3.40 -15.75
CA TYR A 66 -7.20 -4.25 -16.48
C TYR A 66 -7.86 -3.54 -17.66
N TYR A 67 -8.25 -2.28 -17.48
CA TYR A 67 -9.01 -1.55 -18.49
C TYR A 67 -8.28 -1.35 -19.83
N PRO A 68 -6.98 -1.05 -19.87
CA PRO A 68 -6.25 -0.97 -21.15
C PRO A 68 -6.20 -2.29 -21.90
N LEU A 69 -6.10 -3.42 -21.19
CA LEU A 69 -6.06 -4.76 -21.78
C LEU A 69 -7.36 -5.14 -22.53
N ILE A 70 -8.49 -4.57 -22.12
CA ILE A 70 -9.80 -4.78 -22.75
C ILE A 70 -10.23 -3.58 -23.61
N GLY A 71 -9.29 -2.70 -23.96
CA GLY A 71 -9.54 -1.53 -24.81
C GLY A 71 -10.33 -0.40 -24.14
N LYS A 72 -10.45 -0.41 -22.81
CA LYS A 72 -11.10 0.66 -22.04
C LYS A 72 -10.07 1.63 -21.49
N ARG A 73 -10.51 2.87 -21.22
CA ARG A 73 -9.65 3.88 -20.56
C ARG A 73 -9.32 3.44 -19.14
N PRO A 74 -8.10 3.73 -18.65
CA PRO A 74 -7.76 3.52 -17.25
C PRO A 74 -8.78 4.20 -16.31
N LYS A 75 -9.01 3.60 -15.17
CA LYS A 75 -9.80 4.19 -14.09
C LYS A 75 -9.00 4.14 -12.80
N CYS A 76 -9.21 5.13 -11.95
CA CYS A 76 -8.72 5.06 -10.58
C CYS A 76 -9.46 3.96 -9.80
N PHE A 77 -8.78 3.41 -8.80
CA PHE A 77 -9.44 2.52 -7.86
C PHE A 77 -10.51 3.30 -7.10
N SER A 78 -11.74 2.81 -7.13
CA SER A 78 -12.91 3.60 -6.70
C SER A 78 -12.85 4.05 -5.24
N LEU A 79 -12.27 3.27 -4.34
CA LEU A 79 -12.13 3.66 -2.93
C LEU A 79 -11.15 4.83 -2.78
N VAL A 80 -10.03 4.82 -3.50
CA VAL A 80 -9.07 5.93 -3.50
C VAL A 80 -9.70 7.18 -4.11
N GLU A 81 -10.44 7.02 -5.22
CA GLU A 81 -11.15 8.13 -5.87
C GLU A 81 -12.16 8.78 -4.91
N GLN A 82 -12.99 7.99 -4.25
CA GLN A 82 -13.96 8.48 -3.27
C GLN A 82 -13.29 9.19 -2.09
N TYR A 83 -12.20 8.63 -1.58
CA TYR A 83 -11.44 9.22 -0.47
C TYR A 83 -10.88 10.59 -0.84
N VAL A 84 -10.30 10.72 -2.04
CA VAL A 84 -9.79 12.01 -2.53
C VAL A 84 -10.92 12.99 -2.81
N HIS A 85 -12.00 12.55 -3.44
CA HIS A 85 -13.17 13.40 -3.67
C HIS A 85 -13.74 13.97 -2.36
N LEU A 86 -13.81 13.13 -1.31
CA LEU A 86 -14.24 13.57 0.01
C LEU A 86 -13.27 14.58 0.62
N ALA A 87 -11.95 14.31 0.56
CA ALA A 87 -10.93 15.21 1.10
C ALA A 87 -10.93 16.60 0.43
N PHE A 88 -11.18 16.63 -0.87
CA PHE A 88 -11.20 17.88 -1.64
C PHE A 88 -12.58 18.53 -1.75
N GLU A 89 -13.63 17.84 -1.26
CA GLU A 89 -15.04 18.29 -1.42
C GLU A 89 -15.40 18.53 -2.90
N ASP A 90 -14.73 17.79 -3.80
CA ASP A 90 -14.87 17.88 -5.24
C ASP A 90 -15.08 16.50 -5.88
N PRO A 91 -16.34 16.12 -6.18
CA PRO A 91 -16.64 14.83 -6.77
C PRO A 91 -16.21 14.68 -8.24
N LYS A 92 -15.65 15.73 -8.83
CA LYS A 92 -15.17 15.74 -10.22
C LYS A 92 -13.66 15.90 -10.32
N LYS A 93 -12.96 15.88 -9.19
CA LYS A 93 -11.50 16.01 -9.19
C LYS A 93 -10.86 14.91 -10.04
N ASP A 94 -10.10 15.33 -11.05
CA ASP A 94 -9.41 14.42 -11.96
C ASP A 94 -8.17 13.84 -11.30
N LEU A 95 -8.14 12.52 -11.14
CA LEU A 95 -7.00 11.77 -10.61
C LEU A 95 -6.19 11.06 -11.69
N LEU A 96 -6.76 10.86 -12.88
CA LEU A 96 -6.07 10.14 -13.97
C LEU A 96 -4.97 10.98 -14.61
N HIS A 97 -5.10 12.30 -14.58
CA HIS A 97 -4.11 13.22 -15.14
C HIS A 97 -3.27 13.89 -14.04
N LEU A 98 -3.32 13.35 -12.83
CA LEU A 98 -2.49 13.82 -11.73
C LEU A 98 -1.01 13.63 -12.08
N LYS A 99 -0.22 14.70 -11.96
CA LYS A 99 1.23 14.62 -12.14
C LYS A 99 1.87 14.12 -10.85
N ILE A 100 2.97 13.39 -10.96
CA ILE A 100 3.73 12.88 -9.79
C ILE A 100 4.02 13.99 -8.80
N ARG A 101 4.44 15.18 -9.26
CA ARG A 101 4.71 16.35 -8.40
C ARG A 101 3.50 16.86 -7.62
N ASP A 102 2.28 16.55 -8.07
CA ASP A 102 1.04 16.99 -7.43
C ASP A 102 0.51 15.93 -6.45
N PHE A 103 1.07 14.72 -6.51
CA PHE A 103 0.65 13.59 -5.68
C PHE A 103 0.85 13.86 -4.19
N GLU A 104 2.02 14.37 -3.80
CA GLU A 104 2.35 14.73 -2.42
C GLU A 104 1.29 15.67 -1.82
N LYS A 105 0.96 16.75 -2.55
CA LYS A 105 -0.09 17.70 -2.11
C LYS A 105 -1.45 17.03 -1.95
N VAL A 106 -1.80 16.09 -2.82
CA VAL A 106 -3.05 15.32 -2.71
C VAL A 106 -3.01 14.43 -1.48
N PHE A 107 -1.92 13.72 -1.28
CA PHE A 107 -1.69 12.85 -0.12
C PHE A 107 -1.80 13.64 1.19
N ASP A 108 -1.05 14.74 1.34
CA ASP A 108 -1.08 15.60 2.53
C ASP A 108 -2.47 16.16 2.81
N THR A 109 -3.21 16.54 1.77
CA THR A 109 -4.56 17.03 1.94
C THR A 109 -5.49 15.96 2.47
N CYS A 110 -5.36 14.73 1.97
CA CYS A 110 -6.12 13.58 2.44
C CYS A 110 -5.79 13.28 3.91
N ILE A 111 -4.52 13.20 4.27
CA ILE A 111 -4.10 12.94 5.66
C ILE A 111 -4.59 14.06 6.60
N ARG A 112 -4.42 15.31 6.23
CA ARG A 112 -4.85 16.43 7.08
C ARG A 112 -6.36 16.49 7.30
N LYS A 113 -7.16 16.20 6.27
CA LYS A 113 -8.62 16.29 6.37
C LYS A 113 -9.28 15.01 6.87
N LEU A 114 -8.74 13.86 6.56
CA LEU A 114 -9.36 12.56 6.80
C LEU A 114 -8.52 11.62 7.68
N GLY A 115 -7.35 12.05 8.15
CA GLY A 115 -6.47 11.24 9.01
C GLY A 115 -7.13 10.81 10.33
N TRP A 116 -8.15 11.53 10.77
CA TRP A 116 -8.95 11.12 11.94
C TRP A 116 -9.75 9.81 11.73
N LEU A 117 -9.92 9.38 10.48
CA LEU A 117 -10.50 8.08 10.14
C LEU A 117 -9.49 6.93 10.27
N SER A 118 -8.21 7.24 10.44
CA SER A 118 -7.17 6.23 10.63
C SER A 118 -7.41 5.47 11.94
N CYS A 119 -7.33 4.15 11.87
CA CYS A 119 -7.50 3.26 13.02
C CYS A 119 -6.15 2.70 13.48
N ASP A 120 -5.07 3.45 13.29
CA ASP A 120 -3.68 3.07 13.52
C ASP A 120 -3.11 3.53 14.86
N HIS A 121 -3.97 3.89 15.80
CA HIS A 121 -3.54 4.28 17.15
C HIS A 121 -2.92 3.08 17.88
N ALA A 122 -1.61 3.12 18.05
CA ALA A 122 -0.86 1.97 18.54
C ALA A 122 -0.87 1.80 20.08
N ASP A 123 -1.35 2.79 20.86
CA ASP A 123 -1.49 2.65 22.30
C ASP A 123 -2.78 1.90 22.68
N LEU A 124 -2.66 0.60 22.84
CA LEU A 124 -3.75 -0.28 23.22
C LEU A 124 -3.74 -0.68 24.70
N ARG A 125 -3.02 0.09 25.56
CA ARG A 125 -2.98 -0.21 27.01
C ARG A 125 -4.36 -0.30 27.66
N PRO A 126 -5.32 0.58 27.41
CA PRO A 126 -6.66 0.43 27.98
C PRO A 126 -7.34 -0.87 27.58
N PHE A 127 -7.21 -1.28 26.31
CA PHE A 127 -7.76 -2.54 25.80
C PHE A 127 -7.09 -3.75 26.47
N ALA A 128 -5.76 -3.77 26.53
CA ALA A 128 -4.98 -4.85 27.13
C ALA A 128 -5.27 -4.99 28.63
N ASN A 129 -5.37 -3.85 29.35
CA ASN A 129 -5.65 -3.82 30.80
C ASN A 129 -7.08 -4.27 31.12
N ALA A 130 -8.02 -4.08 30.20
CA ALA A 130 -9.37 -4.63 30.29
C ALA A 130 -9.44 -6.14 29.98
N GLY A 131 -8.31 -6.80 29.74
CA GLY A 131 -8.24 -8.23 29.42
C GLY A 131 -8.49 -8.56 27.96
N GLY A 132 -8.55 -7.55 27.09
CA GLY A 132 -8.75 -7.72 25.65
C GLY A 132 -7.65 -8.56 24.99
N LYS A 133 -8.01 -9.30 23.95
CA LYS A 133 -7.09 -10.09 23.12
C LYS A 133 -7.28 -9.71 21.67
N LEU A 134 -6.17 -9.54 20.96
CA LEU A 134 -6.12 -9.12 19.57
C LEU A 134 -5.35 -10.14 18.73
N ILE A 135 -5.92 -10.54 17.63
CA ILE A 135 -5.24 -11.29 16.58
C ILE A 135 -5.26 -10.40 15.33
N ILE A 136 -4.10 -10.13 14.78
CA ILE A 136 -3.92 -9.45 13.52
C ILE A 136 -3.50 -10.52 12.51
N ASP A 137 -4.21 -10.62 11.41
CA ASP A 137 -3.91 -11.54 10.31
C ASP A 137 -3.85 -10.77 9.01
N HIS A 138 -2.79 -10.96 8.19
CA HIS A 138 -2.61 -10.28 6.94
C HIS A 138 -1.90 -11.17 5.92
N GLY A 139 -2.48 -11.26 4.72
CA GLY A 139 -1.86 -11.99 3.62
C GLY A 139 -0.61 -11.28 3.09
N LEU A 140 0.48 -12.02 2.96
CA LEU A 140 1.75 -11.47 2.44
C LEU A 140 1.60 -10.88 1.03
N ASP A 141 0.74 -11.48 0.22
CA ASP A 141 0.45 -11.10 -1.16
C ASP A 141 -0.89 -10.34 -1.30
N ASP A 142 -1.25 -9.51 -0.32
CA ASP A 142 -2.46 -8.69 -0.45
C ASP A 142 -2.30 -7.69 -1.59
N PRO A 143 -3.13 -7.76 -2.65
CA PRO A 143 -3.00 -6.91 -3.82
C PRO A 143 -3.59 -5.50 -3.62
N LEU A 144 -4.16 -5.20 -2.46
CA LEU A 144 -4.84 -3.92 -2.19
C LEU A 144 -4.21 -3.15 -1.04
N ILE A 145 -3.81 -3.86 0.02
CA ILE A 145 -3.29 -3.26 1.24
C ILE A 145 -1.88 -3.79 1.49
N PRO A 146 -0.86 -2.94 1.39
CA PRO A 146 0.53 -3.36 1.65
C PRO A 146 0.70 -3.94 3.05
N VAL A 147 1.20 -5.16 3.14
CA VAL A 147 1.40 -5.88 4.41
C VAL A 147 2.41 -5.18 5.33
N GLU A 148 3.38 -4.46 4.75
CA GLU A 148 4.40 -3.73 5.49
C GLU A 148 3.79 -2.71 6.47
N GLY A 149 2.66 -2.08 6.11
CA GLY A 149 1.94 -1.16 7.00
C GLY A 149 1.41 -1.85 8.25
N THR A 150 0.94 -3.08 8.13
CA THR A 150 0.48 -3.88 9.28
C THR A 150 1.66 -4.33 10.16
N ILE A 151 2.77 -4.71 9.55
CA ILE A 151 4.00 -5.08 10.25
C ILE A 151 4.53 -3.88 11.04
N ASP A 152 4.57 -2.71 10.41
CA ASP A 152 5.04 -1.48 11.05
C ASP A 152 4.13 -1.05 12.19
N TYR A 153 2.82 -1.11 12.02
CA TYR A 153 1.85 -0.89 13.10
C TYR A 153 2.11 -1.81 14.31
N TYR A 154 2.38 -3.09 14.06
CA TYR A 154 2.70 -4.04 15.13
C TYR A 154 4.04 -3.70 15.82
N HIS A 155 5.05 -3.28 15.07
CA HIS A 155 6.32 -2.83 15.62
C HIS A 155 6.14 -1.57 16.47
N HIS A 156 5.38 -0.59 15.99
CA HIS A 156 5.08 0.64 16.72
C HIS A 156 4.31 0.35 18.02
N MET A 157 3.32 -0.56 17.98
CA MET A 157 2.68 -1.06 19.19
C MET A 157 3.70 -1.62 20.18
N ARG A 158 4.62 -2.46 19.71
CA ARG A 158 5.67 -3.07 20.54
C ARG A 158 6.55 -2.02 21.22
N GLU A 159 6.93 -0.99 20.50
CA GLU A 159 7.75 0.12 21.02
C GLU A 159 7.03 0.89 22.12
N ILE A 160 5.79 1.32 21.87
CA ILE A 160 4.97 2.07 22.82
C ILE A 160 4.71 1.29 24.11
N HIS A 161 4.58 -0.03 24.00
CA HIS A 161 4.26 -0.89 25.15
C HIS A 161 5.51 -1.46 25.87
N GLY A 162 6.71 -1.03 25.51
CA GLY A 162 7.94 -1.45 26.19
C GLY A 162 8.43 -2.84 25.81
N GLY A 163 8.04 -3.35 24.65
CA GLY A 163 8.63 -4.55 24.06
C GLY A 163 7.69 -5.74 23.89
N GLN A 164 8.26 -6.79 23.32
CA GLN A 164 7.53 -8.00 22.91
C GLN A 164 6.80 -8.69 24.08
N ASN A 165 7.41 -8.75 25.26
CA ASN A 165 6.83 -9.41 26.43
C ASN A 165 5.48 -8.83 26.84
N PHE A 166 5.26 -7.53 26.66
CA PHE A 166 3.97 -6.92 26.92
C PHE A 166 2.96 -7.27 25.82
N ILE A 167 3.37 -7.13 24.56
CA ILE A 167 2.53 -7.42 23.40
C ILE A 167 2.04 -8.87 23.44
N ASP A 168 2.90 -9.83 23.78
CA ASP A 168 2.57 -11.25 23.86
C ASP A 168 1.48 -11.59 24.87
N ARG A 169 1.17 -10.69 25.78
CA ARG A 169 0.08 -10.88 26.75
C ARG A 169 -1.30 -10.72 26.12
N PHE A 170 -1.41 -9.95 25.02
CA PHE A 170 -2.73 -9.63 24.46
C PHE A 170 -2.80 -9.64 22.91
N CYS A 171 -1.70 -9.55 22.19
CA CYS A 171 -1.70 -9.44 20.73
C CYS A 171 -0.81 -10.49 20.06
N ARG A 172 -1.26 -10.98 18.90
CA ARG A 172 -0.47 -11.80 17.96
C ARG A 172 -0.64 -11.27 16.54
N LEU A 173 0.47 -11.26 15.80
CA LEU A 173 0.48 -10.98 14.37
C LEU A 173 0.79 -12.27 13.60
N TYR A 174 -0.03 -12.56 12.60
CA TYR A 174 0.16 -13.63 11.64
C TYR A 174 0.26 -13.04 10.24
N ILE A 175 1.34 -13.40 9.54
CA ILE A 175 1.54 -13.08 8.13
C ILE A 175 1.54 -14.42 7.38
N ASN A 176 0.62 -14.59 6.42
CA ASN A 176 0.39 -15.86 5.71
C ASN A 176 0.35 -15.68 4.18
#